data_72e6161cb595d5159ca6d656ed0bc846
#
_entry.id   72e6161cb595d5159ca6d656ed0bc846
#
_cell.length_a   1.000
_cell.length_b   1.000
_cell.length_c   1.000
_cell.angle_alpha   90.00
_cell.angle_beta   90.00
_cell.angle_gamma   90.00
#
_symmetry.space_group_name_H-M   'P 1'
#
loop_
_entity.id
_entity.type
_entity.pdbx_description
1 polymer ?
#
loop_
_entity_poly.entity_id
_entity_poly.type
_entity_poly.pdbx_seq_one_letter_code
_entity_poly.pdbx_strand_id
1 'polypeptide(L)'
;MKTSERAAGGSAAWPPAADWGERLVRGLLWLFSFLPLWLLHGIGSLTGRLIALIPNRQRRNALINLALCYPYTSDAELIRLRNRALREFGKTYLEIAPLWLRAPAQALALIREVRGAELLRQDDGRGLIVLSPHLGAWELAGLHLAAQGPTAIFYKPQKYLDDLIVGARRRSGATLAPITARGIRSLVLSLERGEAVGILPDQGPRGDKGAVFAPLFGRPAWTMVLVSRLARRSGARVIFMFAERLARARGFRIHCLPAPQDIDSADDLEAATALNLGIEHCVAVCPEQYLWTYRRFRDRPAGTPKVYTGGLSDRAALATAARLRSLAAASSE
;
A
#
# COMPACT_ATOMS: atom_id res chain seq x y z
N MET A 1 -42.11 -30.64 19.69
CA MET A 1 -40.67 -30.49 19.99
C MET A 1 -40.23 -29.13 19.45
N LYS A 2 -40.04 -28.15 20.33
CA LYS A 2 -39.61 -26.77 19.98
C LYS A 2 -38.12 -26.72 20.09
N THR A 3 -37.40 -26.49 18.99
CA THR A 3 -35.97 -26.12 18.99
C THR A 3 -35.88 -24.62 18.90
N SER A 4 -35.43 -24.00 19.98
CA SER A 4 -35.18 -22.57 20.11
C SER A 4 -33.88 -22.19 19.34
N GLU A 5 -34.01 -21.33 18.33
CA GLU A 5 -32.92 -20.58 17.79
C GLU A 5 -32.42 -19.55 18.82
N ARG A 6 -31.30 -19.81 19.41
CA ARG A 6 -30.53 -18.77 20.15
C ARG A 6 -29.77 -17.93 19.17
N ALA A 7 -30.21 -16.69 19.01
CA ALA A 7 -29.42 -15.63 18.40
C ALA A 7 -28.13 -15.44 19.21
N ALA A 8 -26.99 -15.82 18.63
CA ALA A 8 -25.70 -15.59 19.21
C ALA A 8 -25.26 -14.14 18.92
N GLY A 9 -25.67 -13.21 19.79
CA GLY A 9 -25.03 -11.91 19.96
C GLY A 9 -23.68 -12.09 20.64
N GLY A 10 -22.68 -12.56 19.90
CA GLY A 10 -21.33 -12.66 20.38
C GLY A 10 -20.66 -11.30 20.33
N SER A 11 -20.49 -10.64 21.49
CA SER A 11 -19.44 -9.64 21.67
C SER A 11 -18.13 -10.30 21.27
N ALA A 12 -17.49 -9.81 20.20
CA ALA A 12 -16.19 -10.32 19.76
C ALA A 12 -15.16 -10.06 20.87
N ALA A 13 -14.97 -11.05 21.74
CA ALA A 13 -13.90 -11.02 22.72
C ALA A 13 -12.56 -10.97 21.95
N TRP A 14 -11.74 -10.01 22.31
CA TRP A 14 -10.41 -9.85 21.74
C TRP A 14 -9.57 -11.08 22.07
N PRO A 15 -8.87 -11.66 21.07
CA PRO A 15 -7.93 -12.74 21.36
C PRO A 15 -6.85 -12.23 22.33
N PRO A 16 -6.32 -13.09 23.19
CA PRO A 16 -5.31 -12.69 24.17
C PRO A 16 -4.09 -12.12 23.46
N ALA A 17 -3.68 -10.91 23.84
CA ALA A 17 -2.48 -10.27 23.31
C ALA A 17 -1.23 -11.05 23.77
N ALA A 18 -0.25 -11.22 22.87
CA ALA A 18 0.95 -12.02 23.11
C ALA A 18 1.84 -11.44 24.24
N ASP A 19 1.89 -10.10 24.35
CA ASP A 19 2.65 -9.39 25.37
C ASP A 19 1.97 -8.06 25.79
N TRP A 20 2.52 -7.41 26.83
CA TRP A 20 1.97 -6.13 27.32
C TRP A 20 2.07 -5.00 26.28
N GLY A 21 3.11 -4.99 25.44
CA GLY A 21 3.29 -4.00 24.39
C GLY A 21 2.18 -4.10 23.32
N GLU A 22 1.82 -5.31 22.93
CA GLU A 22 0.70 -5.55 22.02
C GLU A 22 -0.62 -5.12 22.64
N ARG A 23 -0.84 -5.39 23.94
CA ARG A 23 -2.04 -4.91 24.68
C ARG A 23 -2.14 -3.39 24.68
N LEU A 24 -1.02 -2.70 24.90
CA LEU A 24 -0.96 -1.24 24.86
C LEU A 24 -1.31 -0.71 23.47
N VAL A 25 -0.72 -1.27 22.40
CA VAL A 25 -1.02 -0.88 21.02
C VAL A 25 -2.49 -1.11 20.68
N ARG A 26 -3.07 -2.25 21.07
CA ARG A 26 -4.49 -2.54 20.90
C ARG A 26 -5.38 -1.55 21.64
N GLY A 27 -5.06 -1.23 22.87
CA GLY A 27 -5.77 -0.23 23.68
C GLY A 27 -5.72 1.16 23.06
N LEU A 28 -4.55 1.58 22.54
CA LEU A 28 -4.40 2.84 21.84
C LEU A 28 -5.19 2.86 20.52
N LEU A 29 -5.14 1.79 19.72
CA LEU A 29 -5.94 1.68 18.50
C LEU A 29 -7.44 1.75 18.83
N TRP A 30 -7.88 1.05 19.88
CA TRP A 30 -9.28 1.12 20.34
C TRP A 30 -9.66 2.55 20.73
N LEU A 31 -8.87 3.23 21.55
CA LEU A 31 -9.11 4.62 21.96
C LEU A 31 -9.16 5.55 20.72
N PHE A 32 -8.20 5.45 19.83
CA PHE A 32 -8.12 6.27 18.61
C PHE A 32 -9.28 5.99 17.65
N SER A 33 -9.88 4.80 17.69
CA SER A 33 -11.01 4.50 16.84
C SER A 33 -12.24 5.37 17.11
N PHE A 34 -12.38 5.96 18.28
CA PHE A 34 -13.49 6.87 18.63
C PHE A 34 -13.23 8.34 18.24
N LEU A 35 -11.97 8.70 17.93
CA LEU A 35 -11.63 10.09 17.65
C LEU A 35 -12.09 10.51 16.25
N PRO A 36 -12.54 11.76 16.08
CA PRO A 36 -12.90 12.28 14.77
C PRO A 36 -11.66 12.38 13.86
N LEU A 37 -11.87 12.26 12.56
CA LEU A 37 -10.78 12.21 11.56
C LEU A 37 -9.85 13.43 11.64
N TRP A 38 -10.40 14.64 11.90
CA TRP A 38 -9.59 15.85 12.00
C TRP A 38 -8.58 15.80 13.15
N LEU A 39 -8.97 15.21 14.29
CA LEU A 39 -8.09 15.07 15.45
C LEU A 39 -7.01 14.01 15.19
N LEU A 40 -7.39 12.87 14.62
CA LEU A 40 -6.44 11.82 14.20
C LEU A 40 -5.40 12.35 13.21
N HIS A 41 -5.85 13.12 12.19
CA HIS A 41 -4.94 13.73 11.23
C HIS A 41 -4.08 14.83 11.86
N GLY A 42 -4.60 15.56 12.84
CA GLY A 42 -3.83 16.54 13.63
C GLY A 42 -2.70 15.90 14.41
N ILE A 43 -3.01 14.86 15.21
CA ILE A 43 -2.03 14.09 16.00
C ILE A 43 -1.03 13.40 15.06
N GLY A 44 -1.51 12.75 14.00
CA GLY A 44 -0.66 12.09 13.01
C GLY A 44 0.30 13.05 12.31
N SER A 45 -0.18 14.24 11.95
CA SER A 45 0.66 15.30 11.37
C SER A 45 1.72 15.80 12.35
N LEU A 46 1.38 15.94 13.64
CA LEU A 46 2.33 16.30 14.70
C LEU A 46 3.40 15.21 14.87
N THR A 47 2.98 13.95 14.96
CA THR A 47 3.91 12.80 15.02
C THR A 47 4.85 12.79 13.81
N GLY A 48 4.33 12.99 12.61
CA GLY A 48 5.14 13.08 11.40
C GLY A 48 6.12 14.26 11.40
N ARG A 49 5.74 15.41 11.98
CA ARG A 49 6.65 16.56 12.19
C ARG A 49 7.79 16.19 13.15
N LEU A 50 7.50 15.53 14.25
CA LEU A 50 8.52 15.08 15.21
C LEU A 50 9.49 14.09 14.55
N ILE A 51 8.99 13.13 13.75
CA ILE A 51 9.83 12.24 12.95
C ILE A 51 10.71 13.03 11.97
N ALA A 52 10.21 14.11 11.38
CA ALA A 52 10.98 14.95 10.47
C ALA A 52 12.08 15.78 11.16
N LEU A 53 11.92 16.12 12.44
CA LEU A 53 12.90 16.90 13.21
C LEU A 53 14.04 16.03 13.75
N ILE A 54 13.76 14.81 14.19
CA ILE A 54 14.75 13.93 14.84
C ILE A 54 15.45 13.07 13.79
N PRO A 55 16.81 12.95 13.79
CA PRO A 55 17.51 12.03 12.90
C PRO A 55 17.11 10.59 13.15
N ASN A 56 16.46 9.95 12.16
CA ASN A 56 15.98 8.59 12.22
C ASN A 56 15.96 7.92 10.83
N ARG A 57 15.72 6.61 10.83
CA ARG A 57 15.73 5.80 9.60
C ARG A 57 14.60 6.17 8.62
N GLN A 58 13.40 6.49 9.10
CA GLN A 58 12.24 6.84 8.29
C GLN A 58 12.51 8.14 7.51
N ARG A 59 13.01 9.16 8.20
CA ARG A 59 13.42 10.45 7.62
C ARG A 59 14.48 10.26 6.54
N ARG A 60 15.55 9.51 6.83
CA ARG A 60 16.62 9.21 5.89
C ARG A 60 16.12 8.44 4.68
N ASN A 61 15.39 7.34 4.88
CA ASN A 61 14.92 6.49 3.79
C ASN A 61 14.00 7.25 2.85
N ALA A 62 13.07 8.05 3.39
CA ALA A 62 12.19 8.88 2.59
C ALA A 62 12.98 9.89 1.73
N LEU A 63 13.99 10.54 2.28
CA LEU A 63 14.79 11.51 1.52
C LEU A 63 15.63 10.83 0.43
N ILE A 64 16.25 9.66 0.71
CA ILE A 64 16.98 8.88 -0.29
C ILE A 64 16.05 8.46 -1.43
N ASN A 65 14.87 7.90 -1.12
CA ASN A 65 13.92 7.48 -2.14
C ASN A 65 13.48 8.67 -3.01
N LEU A 66 13.09 9.78 -2.41
CA LEU A 66 12.70 10.99 -3.14
C LEU A 66 13.84 11.52 -4.03
N ALA A 67 15.06 11.59 -3.51
CA ALA A 67 16.20 12.06 -4.29
C ALA A 67 16.58 11.12 -5.44
N LEU A 68 16.32 9.82 -5.33
CA LEU A 68 16.53 8.87 -6.42
C LEU A 68 15.41 8.94 -7.46
N CYS A 69 14.16 9.12 -7.03
CA CYS A 69 12.98 9.15 -7.91
C CYS A 69 12.79 10.51 -8.60
N TYR A 70 13.24 11.60 -7.99
CA TYR A 70 13.13 12.97 -8.52
C TYR A 70 14.53 13.61 -8.66
N PRO A 71 15.36 13.13 -9.59
CA PRO A 71 16.79 13.50 -9.67
C PRO A 71 17.04 14.97 -10.03
N TYR A 72 16.07 15.63 -10.66
CA TYR A 72 16.19 17.02 -11.13
C TYR A 72 15.53 18.03 -10.16
N THR A 73 15.01 17.55 -9.02
CA THR A 73 14.40 18.40 -7.99
C THR A 73 15.50 18.91 -7.04
N SER A 74 15.43 20.18 -6.64
CA SER A 74 16.39 20.78 -5.71
C SER A 74 16.34 20.11 -4.32
N ASP A 75 17.46 20.09 -3.62
CA ASP A 75 17.57 19.53 -2.27
C ASP A 75 16.54 20.14 -1.30
N ALA A 76 16.31 21.47 -1.41
CA ALA A 76 15.34 22.16 -0.59
C ALA A 76 13.89 21.69 -0.85
N GLU A 77 13.54 21.42 -2.10
CA GLU A 77 12.23 20.89 -2.49
C GLU A 77 12.05 19.43 -2.06
N LEU A 78 13.09 18.61 -2.22
CA LEU A 78 13.10 17.23 -1.74
C LEU A 78 12.89 17.17 -0.22
N ILE A 79 13.55 18.04 0.54
CA ILE A 79 13.37 18.14 2.00
C ILE A 79 11.94 18.59 2.33
N ARG A 80 11.38 19.57 1.60
CA ARG A 80 9.98 20.00 1.80
C ARG A 80 8.99 18.86 1.50
N LEU A 81 9.18 18.14 0.40
CA LEU A 81 8.34 17.01 0.03
C LEU A 81 8.46 15.87 1.05
N ARG A 82 9.67 15.53 1.49
CA ARG A 82 9.91 14.57 2.58
C ARG A 82 9.17 14.95 3.86
N ASN A 83 9.21 16.22 4.26
CA ASN A 83 8.52 16.69 5.46
C ASN A 83 7.00 16.59 5.33
N ARG A 84 6.44 16.84 4.13
CA ARG A 84 5.03 16.56 3.85
C ARG A 84 4.74 15.07 3.94
N ALA A 85 5.56 14.24 3.30
CA ALA A 85 5.38 12.80 3.29
C ALA A 85 5.43 12.17 4.70
N LEU A 86 6.31 12.64 5.57
CA LEU A 86 6.36 12.16 6.96
C LEU A 86 5.11 12.56 7.77
N ARG A 87 4.49 13.71 7.48
CA ARG A 87 3.20 14.07 8.08
C ARG A 87 2.07 13.16 7.61
N GLU A 88 2.04 12.85 6.32
CA GLU A 88 1.07 11.89 5.76
C GLU A 88 1.30 10.47 6.30
N PHE A 89 2.56 10.06 6.45
CA PHE A 89 2.94 8.81 7.12
C PHE A 89 2.37 8.71 8.54
N GLY A 90 2.48 9.78 9.35
CA GLY A 90 1.88 9.80 10.69
C GLY A 90 0.36 9.68 10.67
N LYS A 91 -0.32 10.35 9.73
CA LYS A 91 -1.79 10.24 9.57
C LYS A 91 -2.22 8.82 9.21
N THR A 92 -1.48 8.17 8.30
CA THR A 92 -1.77 6.78 7.86
C THR A 92 -1.88 5.82 9.03
N TYR A 93 -0.92 5.87 9.97
CA TYR A 93 -0.92 4.92 11.10
C TYR A 93 -2.01 5.20 12.13
N LEU A 94 -2.50 6.44 12.24
CA LEU A 94 -3.58 6.76 13.16
C LEU A 94 -4.97 6.49 12.55
N GLU A 95 -5.16 6.73 11.26
CA GLU A 95 -6.45 6.45 10.61
C GLU A 95 -6.74 4.96 10.45
N ILE A 96 -5.74 4.09 10.55
CA ILE A 96 -5.92 2.63 10.63
C ILE A 96 -6.88 2.25 11.75
N ALA A 97 -6.84 2.94 12.89
CA ALA A 97 -7.68 2.64 14.04
C ALA A 97 -9.19 2.67 13.71
N PRO A 98 -9.79 3.76 13.21
CA PRO A 98 -11.18 3.77 12.81
C PRO A 98 -11.46 2.86 11.59
N LEU A 99 -10.54 2.72 10.66
CA LEU A 99 -10.73 1.87 9.48
C LEU A 99 -10.81 0.38 9.83
N TRP A 100 -10.04 -0.06 10.82
CA TRP A 100 -10.04 -1.46 11.25
C TRP A 100 -11.07 -1.78 12.32
N LEU A 101 -11.47 -0.84 13.17
CA LEU A 101 -12.24 -1.15 14.38
C LEU A 101 -13.68 -0.68 14.32
N ARG A 102 -14.02 0.32 13.50
CA ARG A 102 -15.41 0.74 13.29
C ARG A 102 -16.15 -0.19 12.33
N ALA A 103 -17.47 -0.06 12.31
CA ALA A 103 -18.28 -0.73 11.30
C ALA A 103 -17.85 -0.26 9.87
N PRO A 104 -17.73 -1.17 8.90
CA PRO A 104 -17.31 -0.83 7.53
C PRO A 104 -18.08 0.33 6.92
N ALA A 105 -19.41 0.41 7.15
CA ALA A 105 -20.25 1.50 6.67
C ALA A 105 -19.79 2.88 7.16
N GLN A 106 -19.30 2.98 8.41
CA GLN A 106 -18.79 4.25 8.96
C GLN A 106 -17.46 4.68 8.30
N ALA A 107 -16.59 3.72 7.97
CA ALA A 107 -15.36 3.99 7.24
C ALA A 107 -15.67 4.42 5.80
N LEU A 108 -16.57 3.71 5.12
CA LEU A 108 -17.01 4.02 3.75
C LEU A 108 -17.70 5.38 3.65
N ALA A 109 -18.43 5.82 4.68
CA ALA A 109 -19.05 7.14 4.75
C ALA A 109 -18.03 8.31 4.74
N LEU A 110 -16.74 8.03 4.96
CA LEU A 110 -15.66 9.02 4.81
C LEU A 110 -15.25 9.27 3.36
N ILE A 111 -15.69 8.43 2.41
CA ILE A 111 -15.45 8.62 0.98
C ILE A 111 -16.38 9.72 0.48
N ARG A 112 -15.81 10.75 -0.15
CA ARG A 112 -16.54 11.92 -0.67
C ARG A 112 -16.72 11.88 -2.18
N GLU A 113 -15.82 11.20 -2.88
CA GLU A 113 -15.80 11.14 -4.34
C GLU A 113 -15.13 9.84 -4.79
N VAL A 114 -15.61 9.26 -5.88
CA VAL A 114 -14.98 8.13 -6.58
C VAL A 114 -14.77 8.54 -8.03
N ARG A 115 -13.53 8.64 -8.46
CA ARG A 115 -13.13 8.92 -9.84
C ARG A 115 -12.79 7.64 -10.56
N GLY A 116 -13.28 7.46 -11.77
CA GLY A 116 -13.09 6.25 -12.57
C GLY A 116 -13.89 5.06 -12.04
N ALA A 117 -15.04 5.31 -11.39
CA ALA A 117 -15.88 4.26 -10.81
C ALA A 117 -16.36 3.22 -11.84
N GLU A 118 -16.47 3.60 -13.11
CA GLU A 118 -16.80 2.74 -14.24
C GLU A 118 -15.80 1.60 -14.44
N LEU A 119 -14.53 1.79 -14.03
CA LEU A 119 -13.50 0.75 -14.11
C LEU A 119 -13.72 -0.40 -13.12
N LEU A 120 -14.51 -0.18 -12.06
CA LEU A 120 -14.86 -1.21 -11.09
C LEU A 120 -15.99 -2.13 -11.54
N ARG A 121 -16.72 -1.76 -12.60
CA ARG A 121 -17.81 -2.58 -13.12
C ARG A 121 -17.28 -3.88 -13.72
N GLN A 122 -17.96 -4.97 -13.44
CA GLN A 122 -17.63 -6.33 -13.91
C GLN A 122 -18.75 -6.89 -14.81
N ASP A 123 -19.28 -6.05 -15.70
CA ASP A 123 -20.42 -6.36 -16.56
C ASP A 123 -20.10 -7.38 -17.67
N ASP A 124 -18.79 -7.63 -17.90
CA ASP A 124 -18.27 -8.55 -18.93
C ASP A 124 -17.96 -9.97 -18.41
N GLY A 125 -18.28 -10.24 -17.14
CA GLY A 125 -18.04 -11.53 -16.49
C GLY A 125 -16.56 -11.88 -16.22
N ARG A 126 -15.61 -11.01 -16.61
CA ARG A 126 -14.19 -11.21 -16.33
C ARG A 126 -13.86 -10.83 -14.90
N GLY A 127 -12.92 -11.55 -14.30
CA GLY A 127 -12.34 -11.16 -13.02
C GLY A 127 -11.66 -9.79 -13.08
N LEU A 128 -11.48 -9.17 -11.92
CA LEU A 128 -10.86 -7.85 -11.79
C LEU A 128 -9.68 -7.90 -10.83
N ILE A 129 -8.47 -7.58 -11.29
CA ILE A 129 -7.30 -7.38 -10.44
C ILE A 129 -7.18 -5.89 -10.12
N VAL A 130 -7.27 -5.55 -8.83
CA VAL A 130 -7.13 -4.18 -8.33
C VAL A 130 -5.81 -4.02 -7.62
N LEU A 131 -4.94 -3.18 -8.17
CA LEU A 131 -3.62 -2.86 -7.67
C LEU A 131 -3.70 -1.61 -6.81
N SER A 132 -3.47 -1.74 -5.51
CA SER A 132 -3.51 -0.62 -4.57
C SER A 132 -2.12 -0.37 -3.99
N PRO A 133 -1.33 0.61 -4.49
CA PRO A 133 -0.06 0.97 -3.87
C PRO A 133 -0.25 1.43 -2.41
N HIS A 134 0.83 1.40 -1.61
CA HIS A 134 0.83 1.99 -0.26
C HIS A 134 0.80 3.54 -0.37
N LEU A 135 -0.29 4.06 -0.91
CA LEU A 135 -0.56 5.47 -1.21
C LEU A 135 -1.87 5.89 -0.56
N GLY A 136 -1.86 7.01 0.15
CA GLY A 136 -3.05 7.48 0.84
C GLY A 136 -3.55 6.47 1.90
N ALA A 137 -4.86 6.33 2.00
CA ALA A 137 -5.53 5.40 2.92
C ALA A 137 -5.80 4.05 2.23
N TRP A 138 -4.76 3.27 1.91
CA TRP A 138 -4.90 1.99 1.17
C TRP A 138 -5.82 0.98 1.84
N GLU A 139 -5.95 0.99 3.18
CA GLU A 139 -6.92 0.13 3.88
C GLU A 139 -8.37 0.52 3.52
N LEU A 140 -8.66 1.82 3.36
CA LEU A 140 -9.98 2.28 2.91
C LEU A 140 -10.25 1.89 1.46
N ALA A 141 -9.23 1.92 0.59
CA ALA A 141 -9.36 1.41 -0.78
C ALA A 141 -9.74 -0.07 -0.78
N GLY A 142 -9.10 -0.90 0.06
CA GLY A 142 -9.45 -2.31 0.22
C GLY A 142 -10.87 -2.53 0.75
N LEU A 143 -11.32 -1.72 1.72
CA LEU A 143 -12.70 -1.73 2.21
C LEU A 143 -13.71 -1.35 1.12
N HIS A 144 -13.39 -0.31 0.33
CA HIS A 144 -14.23 0.13 -0.78
C HIS A 144 -14.37 -0.96 -1.85
N LEU A 145 -13.27 -1.62 -2.23
CA LEU A 145 -13.30 -2.75 -3.17
C LEU A 145 -14.20 -3.88 -2.67
N ALA A 146 -14.04 -4.29 -1.42
CA ALA A 146 -14.85 -5.36 -0.82
C ALA A 146 -16.34 -5.03 -0.75
N ALA A 147 -16.69 -3.73 -0.69
CA ALA A 147 -18.07 -3.28 -0.73
C ALA A 147 -18.71 -3.33 -2.13
N GLN A 148 -17.92 -3.48 -3.20
CA GLN A 148 -18.45 -3.62 -4.57
C GLN A 148 -18.90 -5.03 -4.89
N GLY A 149 -18.39 -6.06 -4.19
CA GLY A 149 -18.73 -7.45 -4.43
C GLY A 149 -17.71 -8.44 -3.87
N PRO A 150 -17.85 -9.73 -4.21
CA PRO A 150 -16.91 -10.77 -3.75
C PRO A 150 -15.47 -10.43 -4.08
N THR A 151 -14.63 -10.38 -3.05
CA THR A 151 -13.25 -9.90 -3.16
C THR A 151 -12.30 -10.80 -2.39
N ALA A 152 -11.19 -11.20 -3.03
CA ALA A 152 -10.06 -11.85 -2.37
C ALA A 152 -8.88 -10.88 -2.25
N ILE A 153 -8.32 -10.71 -1.06
CA ILE A 153 -7.17 -9.83 -0.82
C ILE A 153 -5.91 -10.67 -0.59
N PHE A 154 -4.91 -10.45 -1.44
CA PHE A 154 -3.59 -11.06 -1.27
C PHE A 154 -2.88 -10.38 -0.12
N TYR A 155 -2.51 -11.13 0.92
CA TYR A 155 -1.91 -10.54 2.11
C TYR A 155 -0.79 -11.39 2.68
N LYS A 156 0.11 -10.72 3.38
CA LYS A 156 1.16 -11.35 4.15
C LYS A 156 0.78 -11.33 5.62
N PRO A 157 0.69 -12.51 6.29
CA PRO A 157 0.50 -12.56 7.73
C PRO A 157 1.54 -11.72 8.48
N GLN A 158 1.08 -10.95 9.45
CA GLN A 158 1.92 -10.07 10.24
C GLN A 158 2.25 -10.73 11.58
N LYS A 159 3.42 -10.44 12.13
CA LYS A 159 3.83 -11.00 13.43
C LYS A 159 2.96 -10.47 14.58
N TYR A 160 2.53 -9.23 14.45
CA TYR A 160 1.72 -8.53 15.45
C TYR A 160 0.44 -8.00 14.81
N LEU A 161 -0.65 -7.94 15.56
CA LEU A 161 -1.95 -7.41 15.12
C LEU A 161 -2.58 -8.12 13.91
N ASP A 162 -2.11 -9.33 13.57
CA ASP A 162 -2.62 -10.06 12.39
C ASP A 162 -4.11 -10.35 12.50
N ASP A 163 -4.58 -10.74 13.68
CA ASP A 163 -5.98 -10.97 13.98
C ASP A 163 -6.86 -9.71 13.80
N LEU A 164 -6.32 -8.52 14.12
CA LEU A 164 -7.02 -7.25 13.88
C LEU A 164 -7.14 -6.96 12.39
N ILE A 165 -6.07 -7.13 11.64
CA ILE A 165 -6.04 -6.93 10.19
C ILE A 165 -7.00 -7.92 9.52
N VAL A 166 -6.90 -9.19 9.88
CA VAL A 166 -7.76 -10.26 9.36
C VAL A 166 -9.22 -9.99 9.74
N GLY A 167 -9.48 -9.64 10.99
CA GLY A 167 -10.80 -9.30 11.49
C GLY A 167 -11.42 -8.10 10.76
N ALA A 168 -10.65 -7.03 10.52
CA ALA A 168 -11.09 -5.85 9.80
C ALA A 168 -11.52 -6.18 8.36
N ARG A 169 -10.64 -6.89 7.64
CA ARG A 169 -10.88 -7.26 6.24
C ARG A 169 -12.02 -8.27 6.09
N ARG A 170 -12.16 -9.23 7.00
CA ARG A 170 -13.30 -10.17 7.01
C ARG A 170 -14.63 -9.46 7.26
N ARG A 171 -14.67 -8.46 8.15
CA ARG A 171 -15.90 -7.68 8.39
C ARG A 171 -16.37 -6.90 7.16
N SER A 172 -15.46 -6.55 6.23
CA SER A 172 -15.83 -5.95 4.95
C SER A 172 -16.34 -6.96 3.91
N GLY A 173 -16.37 -8.24 4.22
CA GLY A 173 -16.74 -9.30 3.28
C GLY A 173 -15.58 -9.86 2.45
N ALA A 174 -14.36 -9.35 2.63
CA ALA A 174 -13.21 -9.84 1.89
C ALA A 174 -12.73 -11.20 2.40
N THR A 175 -12.36 -12.09 1.48
CA THR A 175 -11.58 -13.28 1.77
C THR A 175 -10.09 -12.96 1.73
N LEU A 176 -9.29 -13.67 2.55
CA LEU A 176 -7.85 -13.41 2.61
C LEU A 176 -7.06 -14.58 2.01
N ALA A 177 -6.23 -14.26 1.03
CA ALA A 177 -5.34 -15.21 0.36
C ALA A 177 -3.90 -14.96 0.86
N PRO A 178 -3.31 -15.85 1.69
CA PRO A 178 -1.95 -15.68 2.18
C PRO A 178 -0.91 -15.84 1.05
N ILE A 179 0.30 -15.30 1.23
CA ILE A 179 1.41 -15.40 0.27
C ILE A 179 1.99 -16.82 0.29
N THR A 180 1.23 -17.76 -0.26
CA THR A 180 1.57 -19.19 -0.43
C THR A 180 1.03 -19.69 -1.77
N ALA A 181 1.52 -20.84 -2.24
CA ALA A 181 0.98 -21.47 -3.45
C ALA A 181 -0.53 -21.71 -3.37
N ARG A 182 -1.04 -22.11 -2.20
CA ARG A 182 -2.48 -22.28 -1.94
C ARG A 182 -3.23 -20.97 -2.06
N GLY A 183 -2.69 -19.88 -1.50
CA GLY A 183 -3.31 -18.55 -1.60
C GLY A 183 -3.31 -18.03 -3.04
N ILE A 184 -2.22 -18.20 -3.79
CA ILE A 184 -2.18 -17.85 -5.23
C ILE A 184 -3.23 -18.64 -6.01
N ARG A 185 -3.38 -19.94 -5.74
CA ARG A 185 -4.43 -20.76 -6.37
C ARG A 185 -5.83 -20.23 -6.04
N SER A 186 -6.08 -19.79 -4.81
CA SER A 186 -7.39 -19.22 -4.44
C SER A 186 -7.67 -17.90 -5.17
N LEU A 187 -6.64 -17.07 -5.44
CA LEU A 187 -6.80 -15.87 -6.27
C LEU A 187 -7.22 -16.21 -7.70
N VAL A 188 -6.56 -17.22 -8.31
CA VAL A 188 -6.93 -17.68 -9.65
C VAL A 188 -8.39 -18.12 -9.69
N LEU A 189 -8.82 -18.93 -8.73
CA LEU A 189 -10.21 -19.41 -8.65
C LEU A 189 -11.22 -18.26 -8.45
N SER A 190 -10.85 -17.22 -7.66
CA SER A 190 -11.70 -16.03 -7.52
C SER A 190 -11.85 -15.29 -8.86
N LEU A 191 -10.73 -15.08 -9.57
CA LEU A 191 -10.77 -14.41 -10.89
C LEU A 191 -11.54 -15.21 -11.94
N GLU A 192 -11.42 -16.54 -11.95
CA GLU A 192 -12.19 -17.44 -12.84
C GLU A 192 -13.70 -17.40 -12.57
N ARG A 193 -14.13 -17.04 -11.34
CA ARG A 193 -15.53 -16.80 -10.99
C ARG A 193 -16.01 -15.38 -11.30
N GLY A 194 -15.19 -14.53 -11.90
CA GLY A 194 -15.52 -13.14 -12.16
C GLY A 194 -15.42 -12.24 -10.92
N GLU A 195 -14.77 -12.68 -9.82
CA GLU A 195 -14.64 -11.90 -8.59
C GLU A 195 -13.44 -10.93 -8.66
N ALA A 196 -13.37 -9.99 -7.70
CA ALA A 196 -12.25 -9.06 -7.59
C ALA A 196 -11.10 -9.65 -6.75
N VAL A 197 -9.87 -9.28 -7.11
CA VAL A 197 -8.65 -9.59 -6.36
C VAL A 197 -7.88 -8.30 -6.05
N GLY A 198 -7.63 -8.02 -4.77
CA GLY A 198 -6.84 -6.87 -4.31
C GLY A 198 -5.38 -7.26 -4.03
N ILE A 199 -4.44 -6.52 -4.60
CA ILE A 199 -2.98 -6.71 -4.41
C ILE A 199 -2.32 -5.37 -4.14
N LEU A 200 -1.39 -5.33 -3.17
CA LEU A 200 -0.49 -4.19 -2.95
C LEU A 200 0.81 -4.46 -3.73
N PRO A 201 1.06 -3.77 -4.86
CA PRO A 201 2.09 -4.18 -5.82
C PRO A 201 3.47 -3.60 -5.57
N ASP A 202 3.61 -2.60 -4.72
CA ASP A 202 4.76 -1.70 -4.63
C ASP A 202 5.84 -2.13 -3.61
N GLN A 203 5.69 -3.28 -2.97
CA GLN A 203 6.72 -3.88 -2.13
C GLN A 203 7.31 -5.11 -2.82
N GLY A 204 8.65 -5.14 -2.94
CA GLY A 204 9.35 -6.27 -3.53
C GLY A 204 9.11 -7.58 -2.76
N PRO A 205 8.86 -8.69 -3.46
CA PRO A 205 8.72 -9.99 -2.81
C PRO A 205 10.03 -10.40 -2.13
N ARG A 206 9.95 -11.30 -1.15
CA ARG A 206 11.13 -11.85 -0.51
C ARG A 206 11.71 -13.00 -1.35
N GLY A 207 13.03 -13.11 -1.36
CA GLY A 207 13.75 -14.14 -2.10
C GLY A 207 14.08 -13.72 -3.52
N ASP A 208 14.61 -14.67 -4.27
CA ASP A 208 15.18 -14.51 -5.62
C ASP A 208 14.23 -14.96 -6.74
N LYS A 209 13.02 -15.41 -6.38
CA LYS A 209 12.04 -15.94 -7.34
C LYS A 209 10.76 -15.11 -7.36
N GLY A 210 10.11 -15.08 -8.53
CA GLY A 210 8.80 -14.44 -8.69
C GLY A 210 8.85 -12.91 -8.83
N ALA A 211 10.01 -12.36 -9.18
CA ALA A 211 10.21 -10.95 -9.46
C ALA A 211 11.38 -10.75 -10.45
N VAL A 212 11.43 -9.56 -11.02
CA VAL A 212 12.51 -9.09 -11.89
C VAL A 212 12.89 -7.66 -11.49
N PHE A 213 14.10 -7.22 -11.89
CA PHE A 213 14.46 -5.82 -11.76
C PHE A 213 13.88 -5.04 -12.93
N ALA A 214 12.86 -4.23 -12.65
CA ALA A 214 12.21 -3.35 -13.61
C ALA A 214 12.35 -1.88 -13.16
N PRO A 215 12.36 -0.92 -14.10
CA PRO A 215 12.46 0.50 -13.75
C PRO A 215 11.26 0.95 -12.92
N LEU A 216 11.53 1.69 -11.83
CA LEU A 216 10.58 2.47 -11.05
C LEU A 216 11.20 3.86 -10.86
N PHE A 217 10.58 4.90 -11.40
CA PHE A 217 11.18 6.23 -11.53
C PHE A 217 12.58 6.17 -12.16
N GLY A 218 12.75 5.34 -13.19
CA GLY A 218 14.03 5.13 -13.87
C GLY A 218 15.09 4.37 -13.04
N ARG A 219 14.74 3.77 -11.91
CA ARG A 219 15.67 3.00 -11.05
C ARG A 219 15.30 1.53 -11.00
N PRO A 220 16.28 0.61 -11.10
CA PRO A 220 16.01 -0.82 -10.97
C PRO A 220 15.38 -1.12 -9.62
N ALA A 221 14.17 -1.66 -9.64
CA ALA A 221 13.41 -2.05 -8.46
C ALA A 221 12.96 -3.50 -8.57
N TRP A 222 13.19 -4.31 -7.54
CA TRP A 222 12.76 -5.70 -7.48
C TRP A 222 11.24 -5.76 -7.47
N THR A 223 10.63 -6.16 -8.59
CA THR A 223 9.19 -6.02 -8.89
C THR A 223 8.57 -7.38 -9.17
N MET A 224 7.43 -7.66 -8.53
CA MET A 224 6.71 -8.92 -8.67
C MET A 224 6.17 -9.13 -10.09
N VAL A 225 6.20 -10.38 -10.54
CA VAL A 225 5.62 -10.82 -11.82
C VAL A 225 4.28 -11.56 -11.63
N LEU A 226 3.77 -11.60 -10.39
CA LEU A 226 2.54 -12.31 -10.06
C LEU A 226 1.33 -11.72 -10.79
N VAL A 227 1.26 -10.40 -10.92
CA VAL A 227 0.12 -9.67 -11.51
C VAL A 227 -0.09 -10.10 -12.96
N SER A 228 0.95 -10.03 -13.79
CA SER A 228 0.88 -10.43 -15.20
C SER A 228 0.49 -11.90 -15.38
N ARG A 229 1.06 -12.76 -14.55
CA ARG A 229 0.74 -14.19 -14.57
C ARG A 229 -0.70 -14.50 -14.18
N LEU A 230 -1.25 -13.78 -13.21
CA LEU A 230 -2.67 -13.89 -12.84
C LEU A 230 -3.56 -13.37 -13.96
N ALA A 231 -3.26 -12.17 -14.51
CA ALA A 231 -4.03 -11.56 -15.59
C ALA A 231 -4.10 -12.45 -16.84
N ARG A 232 -2.95 -12.95 -17.32
CA ARG A 232 -2.89 -13.87 -18.47
C ARG A 232 -3.66 -15.16 -18.24
N ARG A 233 -3.50 -15.74 -17.06
CA ARG A 233 -4.11 -17.04 -16.76
C ARG A 233 -5.63 -16.98 -16.68
N SER A 234 -6.16 -15.89 -16.11
CA SER A 234 -7.60 -15.73 -15.86
C SER A 234 -8.31 -14.87 -16.88
N GLY A 235 -7.62 -14.15 -17.78
CA GLY A 235 -8.19 -13.13 -18.64
C GLY A 235 -8.75 -11.92 -17.89
N ALA A 236 -8.39 -11.77 -16.60
CA ALA A 236 -8.89 -10.69 -15.74
C ALA A 236 -8.40 -9.33 -16.21
N ARG A 237 -9.25 -8.31 -16.05
CA ARG A 237 -8.86 -6.92 -16.24
C ARG A 237 -7.99 -6.46 -15.07
N VAL A 238 -7.09 -5.50 -15.33
CA VAL A 238 -6.21 -4.92 -14.30
C VAL A 238 -6.45 -3.42 -14.22
N ILE A 239 -6.63 -2.90 -13.01
CA ILE A 239 -6.72 -1.47 -12.72
C ILE A 239 -5.88 -1.11 -11.51
N PHE A 240 -5.60 0.19 -11.35
CA PHE A 240 -5.03 0.74 -10.12
C PHE A 240 -6.12 1.46 -9.32
N MET A 241 -6.05 1.37 -7.99
CA MET A 241 -6.99 2.06 -7.10
C MET A 241 -6.30 2.49 -5.81
N PHE A 242 -6.55 3.73 -5.38
CA PHE A 242 -6.08 4.24 -4.09
C PHE A 242 -7.03 5.29 -3.51
N ALA A 243 -6.91 5.55 -2.21
CA ALA A 243 -7.72 6.54 -1.50
C ALA A 243 -6.87 7.75 -1.10
N GLU A 244 -7.00 8.86 -1.84
CA GLU A 244 -6.37 10.14 -1.53
C GLU A 244 -7.01 10.76 -0.27
N ARG A 245 -6.20 11.22 0.69
CA ARG A 245 -6.67 12.05 1.82
C ARG A 245 -6.95 13.46 1.34
N LEU A 246 -8.17 13.91 1.52
CA LEU A 246 -8.54 15.29 1.22
C LEU A 246 -8.02 16.25 2.29
N ALA A 247 -7.63 17.44 1.86
CA ALA A 247 -7.14 18.49 2.75
C ALA A 247 -8.14 18.77 3.90
N ARG A 248 -7.61 19.19 5.07
CA ARG A 248 -8.40 19.58 6.25
C ARG A 248 -9.31 18.45 6.78
N ALA A 249 -8.88 17.19 6.64
CA ALA A 249 -9.62 16.01 7.09
C ALA A 249 -11.07 15.92 6.58
N ARG A 250 -11.34 16.41 5.36
CA ARG A 250 -12.67 16.36 4.74
C ARG A 250 -13.10 14.96 4.30
N GLY A 251 -12.28 13.94 4.55
CA GLY A 251 -12.49 12.57 4.11
C GLY A 251 -11.54 12.18 2.99
N PHE A 252 -12.00 11.28 2.13
CA PHE A 252 -11.16 10.65 1.11
C PHE A 252 -11.80 10.71 -0.27
N ARG A 253 -10.95 10.65 -1.30
CA ARG A 253 -11.34 10.45 -2.69
C ARG A 253 -10.72 9.14 -3.17
N ILE A 254 -11.55 8.26 -3.70
CA ILE A 254 -11.06 7.07 -4.40
C ILE A 254 -10.69 7.47 -5.82
N HIS A 255 -9.53 7.02 -6.27
CA HIS A 255 -9.11 7.10 -7.67
C HIS A 255 -9.02 5.69 -8.23
N CYS A 256 -9.69 5.43 -9.35
CA CYS A 256 -9.50 4.25 -10.16
C CYS A 256 -8.85 4.69 -11.47
N LEU A 257 -7.73 4.07 -11.82
CA LEU A 257 -6.96 4.38 -13.01
C LEU A 257 -6.81 3.11 -13.87
N PRO A 258 -6.85 3.20 -15.19
CA PRO A 258 -6.55 2.06 -16.05
C PRO A 258 -5.10 1.61 -15.84
N ALA A 259 -4.85 0.31 -15.97
CA ALA A 259 -3.47 -0.18 -16.02
C ALA A 259 -2.79 0.29 -17.30
N PRO A 260 -1.47 0.54 -17.28
CA PRO A 260 -0.69 0.74 -18.50
C PRO A 260 -0.81 -0.47 -19.43
N GLN A 261 -0.62 -0.22 -20.72
CA GLN A 261 -0.46 -1.27 -21.71
C GLN A 261 0.65 -2.23 -21.28
N ASP A 262 0.59 -3.49 -21.71
CA ASP A 262 1.58 -4.53 -21.43
C ASP A 262 1.63 -5.03 -19.97
N ILE A 263 0.67 -4.62 -19.12
CA ILE A 263 0.56 -5.09 -17.72
C ILE A 263 0.41 -6.63 -17.65
N ASP A 264 -0.11 -7.26 -18.68
CA ASP A 264 -0.31 -8.70 -18.84
C ASP A 264 0.66 -9.33 -19.87
N SER A 265 1.73 -8.63 -20.29
CA SER A 265 2.73 -9.15 -21.21
C SER A 265 3.30 -10.52 -20.75
N ALA A 266 3.64 -11.35 -21.73
CA ALA A 266 4.33 -12.63 -21.51
C ALA A 266 5.79 -12.41 -21.06
N ASP A 267 6.41 -11.29 -21.42
CA ASP A 267 7.70 -10.88 -20.95
C ASP A 267 7.59 -10.31 -19.53
N ASP A 268 8.24 -10.97 -18.57
CA ASP A 268 8.20 -10.60 -17.16
C ASP A 268 8.79 -9.19 -16.91
N LEU A 269 9.78 -8.75 -17.71
CA LEU A 269 10.37 -7.40 -17.55
C LEU A 269 9.44 -6.32 -18.09
N GLU A 270 8.84 -6.53 -19.25
CA GLU A 270 7.86 -5.62 -19.85
C GLU A 270 6.65 -5.45 -18.92
N ALA A 271 6.07 -6.56 -18.45
CA ALA A 271 4.94 -6.52 -17.53
C ALA A 271 5.26 -5.85 -16.19
N ALA A 272 6.45 -6.10 -15.62
CA ALA A 272 6.89 -5.44 -14.39
C ALA A 272 7.19 -3.95 -14.60
N THR A 273 7.63 -3.55 -15.80
CA THR A 273 7.81 -2.14 -16.18
C THR A 273 6.45 -1.44 -16.25
N ALA A 274 5.46 -2.04 -16.90
CA ALA A 274 4.09 -1.55 -16.94
C ALA A 274 3.48 -1.44 -15.52
N LEU A 275 3.72 -2.45 -14.66
CA LEU A 275 3.30 -2.40 -13.26
C LEU A 275 3.88 -1.20 -12.51
N ASN A 276 5.19 -0.97 -12.64
CA ASN A 276 5.86 0.16 -12.00
C ASN A 276 5.38 1.51 -12.58
N LEU A 277 5.16 1.61 -13.88
CA LEU A 277 4.58 2.81 -14.52
C LEU A 277 3.21 3.14 -13.96
N GLY A 278 2.35 2.15 -13.74
CA GLY A 278 1.04 2.35 -13.09
C GLY A 278 1.17 2.84 -11.64
N ILE A 279 2.17 2.36 -10.89
CA ILE A 279 2.48 2.89 -9.56
C ILE A 279 2.90 4.36 -9.66
N GLU A 280 3.76 4.72 -10.62
CA GLU A 280 4.21 6.10 -10.87
C GLU A 280 3.04 7.03 -11.19
N HIS A 281 2.08 6.59 -12.03
CA HIS A 281 0.86 7.34 -12.35
C HIS A 281 0.02 7.61 -11.08
N CYS A 282 -0.12 6.61 -10.20
CA CYS A 282 -0.80 6.80 -8.92
C CYS A 282 -0.08 7.82 -8.03
N VAL A 283 1.24 7.67 -7.90
CA VAL A 283 2.07 8.56 -7.04
C VAL A 283 2.06 10.00 -7.55
N ALA A 284 1.99 10.22 -8.86
CA ALA A 284 1.93 11.56 -9.46
C ALA A 284 0.71 12.38 -8.99
N VAL A 285 -0.38 11.74 -8.60
CA VAL A 285 -1.61 12.43 -8.12
C VAL A 285 -1.42 13.07 -6.76
N CYS A 286 -0.76 12.39 -5.81
CA CYS A 286 -0.52 12.89 -4.45
C CYS A 286 0.82 12.35 -3.91
N PRO A 287 1.96 12.83 -4.43
CA PRO A 287 3.27 12.26 -4.15
C PRO A 287 3.66 12.31 -2.66
N GLU A 288 3.15 13.28 -1.89
CA GLU A 288 3.37 13.35 -0.45
C GLU A 288 2.65 12.26 0.34
N GLN A 289 1.67 11.56 -0.26
CA GLN A 289 0.92 10.51 0.43
C GLN A 289 1.48 9.09 0.19
N TYR A 290 2.51 8.95 -0.64
CA TYR A 290 3.16 7.66 -0.88
C TYR A 290 4.08 7.25 0.27
N LEU A 291 4.21 5.94 0.50
CA LEU A 291 5.00 5.37 1.60
C LEU A 291 6.51 5.43 1.33
N TRP A 292 7.06 6.65 1.18
CA TRP A 292 8.48 6.90 0.90
C TRP A 292 9.44 6.36 1.98
N THR A 293 8.95 6.04 3.18
CA THR A 293 9.76 5.47 4.25
C THR A 293 10.13 4.00 4.02
N TYR A 294 9.42 3.30 3.13
CA TYR A 294 9.72 1.92 2.77
C TYR A 294 11.02 1.84 1.96
N ARG A 295 11.83 0.81 2.20
CA ARG A 295 13.14 0.60 1.54
C ARG A 295 12.96 -0.07 0.19
N ARG A 296 12.33 0.63 -0.77
CA ARG A 296 11.91 0.08 -2.09
C ARG A 296 13.08 -0.44 -2.92
N PHE A 297 14.24 0.20 -2.83
CA PHE A 297 15.46 -0.16 -3.55
C PHE A 297 16.47 -0.94 -2.68
N ARG A 298 15.99 -1.69 -1.69
CA ARG A 298 16.85 -2.53 -0.83
C ARG A 298 17.49 -3.66 -1.63
N ASP A 299 16.66 -4.36 -2.39
CA ASP A 299 17.08 -5.40 -3.29
C ASP A 299 17.53 -4.72 -4.59
N ARG A 300 18.66 -5.14 -5.14
CA ARG A 300 19.35 -4.45 -6.22
C ARG A 300 20.12 -5.45 -7.09
N PRO A 301 20.40 -5.13 -8.36
CA PRO A 301 21.22 -5.97 -9.22
C PRO A 301 22.60 -6.26 -8.60
N ALA A 302 23.18 -7.42 -8.92
CA ALA A 302 24.51 -7.81 -8.46
C ALA A 302 25.54 -6.73 -8.85
N GLY A 303 26.54 -6.52 -7.99
CA GLY A 303 27.59 -5.52 -8.22
C GLY A 303 27.19 -4.07 -7.92
N THR A 304 25.91 -3.75 -7.73
CA THR A 304 25.49 -2.40 -7.44
C THR A 304 25.61 -2.04 -5.94
N PRO A 305 25.94 -0.76 -5.58
CA PRO A 305 26.17 -0.37 -4.20
C PRO A 305 24.89 -0.36 -3.37
N LYS A 306 25.04 -0.56 -2.04
CA LYS A 306 23.89 -0.51 -1.08
C LYS A 306 23.27 0.90 -1.05
N VAL A 307 21.95 0.96 -1.16
CA VAL A 307 21.18 2.23 -1.23
C VAL A 307 21.03 2.89 0.15
N TYR A 308 20.59 2.13 1.17
CA TYR A 308 20.23 2.70 2.48
C TYR A 308 21.43 2.62 3.45
N THR A 309 22.53 3.27 3.09
CA THR A 309 23.77 3.37 3.87
C THR A 309 23.98 4.80 4.38
N GLY A 310 25.02 5.01 5.20
CA GLY A 310 25.43 6.32 5.68
C GLY A 310 24.65 6.81 6.91
N GLY A 311 24.94 8.05 7.30
CA GLY A 311 24.37 8.70 8.48
C GLY A 311 22.88 9.05 8.35
N LEU A 312 22.28 9.47 9.45
CA LEU A 312 20.86 9.80 9.53
C LEU A 312 20.54 11.28 9.21
N SER A 313 21.56 12.11 8.93
CA SER A 313 21.39 13.52 8.55
C SER A 313 20.90 13.66 7.10
N ASP A 314 20.26 14.78 6.79
CA ASP A 314 19.81 15.09 5.43
C ASP A 314 20.99 15.20 4.46
N ARG A 315 22.10 15.82 4.89
CA ARG A 315 23.34 15.90 4.11
C ARG A 315 23.88 14.52 3.72
N ALA A 316 23.90 13.57 4.67
CA ALA A 316 24.34 12.20 4.40
C ALA A 316 23.40 11.45 3.45
N ALA A 317 22.09 11.64 3.60
CA ALA A 317 21.08 11.04 2.72
C ALA A 317 21.20 11.56 1.27
N LEU A 318 21.31 12.87 1.09
CA LEU A 318 21.48 13.51 -0.22
C LEU A 318 22.80 13.15 -0.88
N ALA A 319 23.91 13.12 -0.12
CA ALA A 319 25.20 12.66 -0.63
C ALA A 319 25.15 11.19 -1.09
N THR A 320 24.45 10.33 -0.36
CA THR A 320 24.23 8.92 -0.75
C THR A 320 23.47 8.85 -2.08
N ALA A 321 22.38 9.59 -2.22
CA ALA A 321 21.58 9.59 -3.44
C ALA A 321 22.36 10.17 -4.64
N ALA A 322 23.11 11.24 -4.45
CA ALA A 322 23.96 11.84 -5.49
C ALA A 322 25.00 10.85 -6.02
N ARG A 323 25.72 10.15 -5.10
CA ARG A 323 26.67 9.10 -5.48
C ARG A 323 26.02 7.97 -6.29
N LEU A 324 24.83 7.52 -5.89
CA LEU A 324 24.12 6.45 -6.60
C LEU A 324 23.63 6.89 -7.99
N ARG A 325 23.32 8.17 -8.16
CA ARG A 325 22.96 8.73 -9.48
C ARG A 325 24.17 8.79 -10.41
N SER A 326 25.34 9.27 -9.93
CA SER A 326 26.55 9.34 -10.75
C SER A 326 27.05 7.97 -11.20
N LEU A 327 27.00 6.96 -10.32
CA LEU A 327 27.37 5.60 -10.68
C LEU A 327 26.42 4.97 -11.72
N ALA A 328 25.13 5.29 -11.67
CA ALA A 328 24.18 4.81 -12.67
C ALA A 328 24.41 5.46 -14.05
N ALA A 329 24.76 6.74 -14.10
CA ALA A 329 25.11 7.43 -15.34
C ALA A 329 26.37 6.83 -16.00
N ALA A 330 27.42 6.60 -15.21
CA ALA A 330 28.67 5.99 -15.69
C ALA A 330 28.54 4.53 -16.17
N SER A 331 27.45 3.83 -15.80
CA SER A 331 27.20 2.45 -16.25
C SER A 331 26.36 2.38 -17.53
N SER A 332 25.87 3.51 -18.02
CA SER A 332 25.02 3.64 -19.21
C SER A 332 25.78 4.14 -20.44
N GLU A 333 27.05 4.54 -20.25
CA GLU A 333 28.05 4.84 -21.26
C GLU A 333 28.91 3.58 -21.55
#